data_0dab88f18459089f9120d1e840e8c2b4
#
_entry.id   0dab88f18459089f9120d1e840e8c2b4
#
_cell.length_a   1.000
_cell.length_b   1.000
_cell.length_c   1.000
_cell.angle_alpha   90.00
_cell.angle_beta   90.00
_cell.angle_gamma   90.00
#
_symmetry.space_group_name_H-M   'P 1'
#
loop_
_entity.id
_entity.type
_entity.pdbx_description
1 polymer ?
#
loop_
_entity_poly.entity_id
_entity_poly.type
_entity_poly.pdbx_seq_one_letter_code
_entity_poly.pdbx_strand_id
1 'polypeptide(L)'
;TLVNWWGKAKQYGVTDPDNKYTSSNLYTFANMVFSETTKIGCAYKVCGNYMTVSCLYNAIGYYTNEPMWQTGTACASGSECTTYANSGCDAGLCTKGPDVPETNNECPANSGMTDSVRDTFLTLHNNYRSSVARGLEPDALGGYAPKASKMLKMVYDCNVEASAMRHAQKCIYQHSASTDRPNLGENLYKTTALNFDKKKAATQASQGWWSELAQYGVGPSNNLTEALWNRPNTQIGHYTQMAWETSYRLGCAVQYCSDMTYAVCQYGPAGNYINSLIYTIGDPALRMLAVRGPTPAV
;
A
#
# COMPACT_ATOMS: atom_id res chain seq x y z
N THR A 1 20.95 -21.21 18.88
CA THR A 1 20.07 -20.00 18.77
C THR A 1 19.33 -19.99 17.45
N LEU A 2 20.00 -20.02 16.28
CA LEU A 2 19.33 -20.00 14.96
C LEU A 2 18.40 -21.20 14.75
N VAL A 3 18.82 -22.40 15.19
CA VAL A 3 17.98 -23.62 15.14
C VAL A 3 16.69 -23.42 15.95
N ASN A 4 16.75 -22.74 17.09
CA ASN A 4 15.57 -22.45 17.90
C ASN A 4 14.65 -21.43 17.22
N TRP A 5 15.22 -20.41 16.56
CA TRP A 5 14.41 -19.42 15.83
C TRP A 5 13.69 -20.05 14.65
N TRP A 6 14.39 -20.89 13.88
CA TRP A 6 13.80 -21.66 12.79
C TRP A 6 12.78 -22.68 13.30
N GLY A 7 13.09 -23.35 14.39
CA GLY A 7 12.25 -24.38 15.00
C GLY A 7 10.88 -23.89 15.50
N LYS A 8 10.66 -22.56 15.57
CA LYS A 8 9.36 -21.99 15.95
C LYS A 8 8.23 -22.40 15.01
N ALA A 9 8.50 -22.49 13.71
CA ALA A 9 7.52 -23.01 12.76
C ALA A 9 7.11 -24.46 13.04
N LYS A 10 8.09 -25.32 13.42
CA LYS A 10 7.81 -26.71 13.81
C LYS A 10 7.03 -26.79 15.14
N GLN A 11 7.34 -25.89 16.07
CA GLN A 11 6.78 -25.90 17.42
C GLN A 11 5.31 -25.38 17.43
N TYR A 12 5.04 -24.33 16.67
CA TYR A 12 3.75 -23.62 16.73
C TYR A 12 2.92 -23.76 15.45
N GLY A 13 3.52 -24.23 14.37
CA GLY A 13 2.89 -24.36 13.05
C GLY A 13 2.79 -23.03 12.32
N VAL A 14 2.79 -23.09 10.98
CA VAL A 14 2.34 -22.00 10.09
C VAL A 14 1.00 -22.48 9.53
N THR A 15 -0.09 -22.06 10.13
CA THR A 15 -1.44 -22.62 9.89
C THR A 15 -2.27 -21.79 8.92
N ASP A 16 -1.86 -20.55 8.66
CA ASP A 16 -2.54 -19.69 7.69
C ASP A 16 -2.25 -20.15 6.26
N PRO A 17 -3.26 -20.35 5.40
CA PRO A 17 -3.07 -20.86 4.04
C PRO A 17 -2.29 -19.90 3.12
N ASP A 18 -2.29 -18.61 3.43
CA ASP A 18 -1.54 -17.58 2.71
C ASP A 18 -0.19 -17.26 3.38
N ASN A 19 0.26 -18.07 4.35
CA ASN A 19 1.47 -17.86 5.13
C ASN A 19 1.53 -16.52 5.87
N LYS A 20 0.38 -16.00 6.32
CA LYS A 20 0.32 -14.74 7.05
C LYS A 20 0.90 -14.88 8.47
N TYR A 21 1.54 -13.82 8.93
CA TYR A 21 1.99 -13.72 10.31
C TYR A 21 0.82 -13.46 11.25
N THR A 22 0.35 -14.50 11.94
CA THR A 22 -0.84 -14.48 12.80
C THR A 22 -0.52 -14.70 14.28
N SER A 23 0.74 -15.00 14.63
CA SER A 23 1.14 -15.32 16.01
C SER A 23 2.50 -14.76 16.37
N SER A 24 2.60 -14.08 17.52
CA SER A 24 3.87 -13.59 18.07
C SER A 24 4.89 -14.71 18.38
N ASN A 25 4.43 -15.93 18.55
CA ASN A 25 5.29 -17.10 18.72
C ASN A 25 6.19 -17.38 17.50
N LEU A 26 5.78 -16.90 16.31
CA LEU A 26 6.52 -17.02 15.06
C LEU A 26 7.49 -15.86 14.81
N TYR A 27 7.61 -14.88 15.70
CA TYR A 27 8.39 -13.66 15.51
C TYR A 27 9.80 -13.89 14.93
N THR A 28 10.57 -14.78 15.55
CA THR A 28 11.95 -15.02 15.09
C THR A 28 11.99 -15.80 13.78
N PHE A 29 11.06 -16.72 13.57
CA PHE A 29 10.92 -17.45 12.32
C PHE A 29 10.49 -16.51 11.18
N ALA A 30 9.50 -15.66 11.42
CA ALA A 30 8.99 -14.71 10.43
C ALA A 30 10.10 -13.79 9.87
N ASN A 31 10.99 -13.28 10.73
CA ASN A 31 12.13 -12.48 10.28
C ASN A 31 13.11 -13.27 9.41
N MET A 32 13.28 -14.58 9.68
CA MET A 32 14.21 -15.42 8.91
C MET A 32 13.69 -15.77 7.52
N VAL A 33 12.37 -15.89 7.37
CA VAL A 33 11.74 -16.38 6.12
C VAL A 33 11.09 -15.28 5.29
N PHE A 34 11.08 -14.05 5.78
CA PHE A 34 10.40 -12.96 5.07
C PHE A 34 10.98 -12.76 3.68
N SER A 35 10.13 -12.91 2.68
CA SER A 35 10.53 -12.94 1.27
C SER A 35 11.25 -11.69 0.77
N GLU A 36 11.06 -10.55 1.44
CA GLU A 36 11.72 -9.29 1.07
C GLU A 36 13.02 -9.04 1.84
N THR A 37 13.38 -9.92 2.79
CA THR A 37 14.66 -9.83 3.50
C THR A 37 15.80 -10.26 2.57
N THR A 38 16.72 -9.34 2.31
CA THR A 38 17.89 -9.57 1.42
C THR A 38 19.22 -9.31 2.10
N LYS A 39 19.21 -8.78 3.33
CA LYS A 39 20.42 -8.49 4.11
C LYS A 39 20.22 -8.89 5.56
N ILE A 40 21.23 -9.50 6.14
CA ILE A 40 21.29 -9.86 7.56
C ILE A 40 22.65 -9.43 8.13
N GLY A 41 22.63 -8.90 9.34
CA GLY A 41 23.83 -8.63 10.14
C GLY A 41 23.65 -9.17 11.53
N CYS A 42 24.58 -9.98 12.00
CA CYS A 42 24.50 -10.60 13.32
C CYS A 42 25.73 -10.26 14.15
N ALA A 43 25.53 -10.16 15.48
CA ALA A 43 26.57 -10.03 16.47
C ALA A 43 26.29 -10.91 17.68
N TYR A 44 27.33 -11.24 18.42
CA TYR A 44 27.19 -11.92 19.70
C TYR A 44 28.06 -11.27 20.78
N LYS A 45 27.67 -11.46 22.02
CA LYS A 45 28.45 -11.04 23.20
C LYS A 45 28.31 -12.07 24.28
N VAL A 46 29.47 -12.43 24.88
CA VAL A 46 29.51 -13.25 26.08
C VAL A 46 29.36 -12.36 27.31
N CYS A 47 28.41 -12.69 28.17
CA CYS A 47 28.04 -11.92 29.37
C CYS A 47 28.05 -12.88 30.57
N GLY A 48 29.18 -12.97 31.25
CA GLY A 48 29.33 -13.91 32.37
C GLY A 48 29.16 -15.37 31.92
N ASN A 49 28.10 -16.03 32.40
CA ASN A 49 27.79 -17.44 32.11
C ASN A 49 26.79 -17.66 30.97
N TYR A 50 26.38 -16.61 30.25
CA TYR A 50 25.51 -16.71 29.10
C TYR A 50 26.04 -15.94 27.89
N MET A 51 25.56 -16.26 26.71
CA MET A 51 25.89 -15.60 25.46
C MET A 51 24.61 -15.05 24.84
N THR A 52 24.63 -13.78 24.46
CA THR A 52 23.57 -13.14 23.68
C THR A 52 23.96 -13.13 22.21
N VAL A 53 23.03 -13.51 21.34
CA VAL A 53 23.13 -13.38 19.88
C VAL A 53 21.99 -12.49 19.40
N SER A 54 22.33 -11.49 18.59
CA SER A 54 21.36 -10.58 17.98
C SER A 54 21.58 -10.52 16.48
N CYS A 55 20.52 -10.65 15.70
CA CYS A 55 20.55 -10.46 14.25
C CYS A 55 19.56 -9.36 13.84
N LEU A 56 20.01 -8.49 12.95
CA LEU A 56 19.21 -7.46 12.32
C LEU A 56 18.94 -7.85 10.88
N TYR A 57 17.72 -7.63 10.45
CA TYR A 57 17.25 -7.89 9.09
C TYR A 57 16.87 -6.54 8.45
N ASN A 58 17.12 -6.37 7.15
CA ASN A 58 16.80 -5.13 6.44
C ASN A 58 15.30 -4.98 6.11
N ALA A 59 14.49 -5.98 6.44
CA ALA A 59 13.04 -5.95 6.31
C ALA A 59 12.37 -6.58 7.52
N ILE A 60 11.11 -6.21 7.78
CA ILE A 60 10.33 -6.67 8.94
C ILE A 60 9.38 -7.78 8.48
N GLY A 61 9.56 -9.00 8.97
CA GLY A 61 8.76 -10.17 8.59
C GLY A 61 7.54 -10.46 9.48
N TYR A 62 7.20 -9.60 10.41
CA TYR A 62 6.16 -9.84 11.42
C TYR A 62 5.02 -8.82 11.39
N TYR A 63 4.65 -8.32 10.21
CA TYR A 63 3.43 -7.53 10.08
C TYR A 63 2.20 -8.42 10.24
N THR A 64 1.39 -8.11 11.24
CA THR A 64 0.19 -8.90 11.56
C THR A 64 -0.76 -8.98 10.36
N ASN A 65 -1.18 -10.19 10.03
CA ASN A 65 -2.03 -10.53 8.89
C ASN A 65 -1.43 -10.28 7.51
N GLU A 66 -0.12 -10.00 7.42
CA GLU A 66 0.60 -9.92 6.15
C GLU A 66 1.34 -11.22 5.84
N PRO A 67 1.43 -11.64 4.57
CA PRO A 67 2.18 -12.83 4.18
C PRO A 67 3.67 -12.70 4.52
N MET A 68 4.25 -13.72 5.15
CA MET A 68 5.69 -13.82 5.34
C MET A 68 6.40 -14.17 4.02
N TRP A 69 5.74 -14.93 3.15
CA TRP A 69 6.15 -15.22 1.76
C TRP A 69 4.94 -15.61 0.92
N GLN A 70 5.06 -15.47 -0.40
CA GLN A 70 4.02 -15.92 -1.32
C GLN A 70 4.08 -17.43 -1.51
N THR A 71 2.93 -18.09 -1.47
CA THR A 71 2.80 -19.51 -1.82
C THR A 71 2.98 -19.67 -3.33
N GLY A 72 3.81 -20.64 -3.72
CA GLY A 72 4.09 -20.89 -5.13
C GLY A 72 5.19 -21.92 -5.33
N THR A 73 5.63 -22.08 -6.57
CA THR A 73 6.76 -22.91 -6.94
C THR A 73 8.06 -22.13 -6.76
N ALA A 74 9.11 -22.78 -6.29
CA ALA A 74 10.45 -22.20 -6.27
C ALA A 74 10.89 -21.76 -7.67
N CYS A 75 11.59 -20.63 -7.78
CA CYS A 75 11.97 -20.10 -9.08
C CYS A 75 12.90 -21.07 -9.84
N ALA A 76 12.72 -21.14 -11.17
CA ALA A 76 13.63 -21.78 -12.11
C ALA A 76 14.45 -20.75 -12.91
N SER A 77 13.97 -19.50 -12.96
CA SER A 77 14.62 -18.39 -13.67
C SER A 77 14.36 -17.04 -12.98
N GLY A 78 15.19 -16.04 -13.26
CA GLY A 78 15.04 -14.69 -12.70
C GLY A 78 13.74 -13.98 -13.14
N SER A 79 13.14 -14.38 -14.27
CA SER A 79 11.88 -13.80 -14.74
C SER A 79 10.68 -14.11 -13.84
N GLU A 80 10.79 -15.14 -13.01
CA GLU A 80 9.77 -15.51 -12.02
C GLU A 80 9.90 -14.72 -10.71
N CYS A 81 11.01 -14.01 -10.53
CA CYS A 81 11.35 -13.24 -9.35
C CYS A 81 10.92 -11.78 -9.51
N THR A 82 9.72 -11.45 -9.07
CA THR A 82 9.07 -10.15 -9.36
C THR A 82 9.16 -9.12 -8.21
N THR A 83 9.62 -9.52 -7.02
CA THR A 83 9.71 -8.63 -5.85
C THR A 83 10.70 -7.48 -6.05
N TYR A 84 11.83 -7.73 -6.70
CA TYR A 84 12.84 -6.73 -7.01
C TYR A 84 13.16 -6.73 -8.51
N ALA A 85 13.47 -5.56 -9.06
CA ALA A 85 13.91 -5.45 -10.43
C ALA A 85 15.25 -6.17 -10.65
N ASN A 86 15.48 -6.70 -11.85
CA ASN A 86 16.71 -7.38 -12.24
C ASN A 86 17.11 -8.55 -11.33
N SER A 87 16.13 -9.22 -10.73
CA SER A 87 16.35 -10.38 -9.89
C SER A 87 16.85 -11.57 -10.72
N GLY A 88 17.73 -12.34 -10.12
CA GLY A 88 18.12 -13.68 -10.60
C GLY A 88 17.41 -14.78 -9.83
N CYS A 89 17.71 -16.04 -10.16
CA CYS A 89 17.28 -17.22 -9.41
C CYS A 89 18.50 -18.11 -9.15
N ASP A 90 18.73 -18.46 -7.89
CA ASP A 90 19.80 -19.37 -7.46
C ASP A 90 19.24 -20.40 -6.48
N ALA A 91 19.42 -21.67 -6.80
CA ALA A 91 18.93 -22.80 -6.00
C ALA A 91 17.46 -22.69 -5.56
N GLY A 92 16.59 -22.15 -6.44
CA GLY A 92 15.17 -21.95 -6.16
C GLY A 92 14.84 -20.69 -5.35
N LEU A 93 15.84 -19.87 -5.03
CA LEU A 93 15.69 -18.62 -4.32
C LEU A 93 15.88 -17.43 -5.26
N CYS A 94 15.00 -16.44 -5.17
CA CYS A 94 15.17 -15.19 -5.88
C CYS A 94 16.33 -14.38 -5.31
N THR A 95 17.33 -14.08 -6.13
CA THR A 95 18.43 -13.19 -5.74
C THR A 95 18.06 -11.76 -6.07
N LYS A 96 18.28 -10.83 -5.14
CA LYS A 96 18.07 -9.42 -5.40
C LYS A 96 19.10 -8.90 -6.41
N GLY A 97 18.63 -8.33 -7.52
CA GLY A 97 19.45 -7.61 -8.47
C GLY A 97 20.10 -6.35 -7.89
N PRO A 98 20.98 -5.69 -8.62
CA PRO A 98 21.54 -4.39 -8.24
C PRO A 98 20.43 -3.38 -7.93
N ASP A 99 20.65 -2.54 -6.92
CA ASP A 99 19.71 -1.45 -6.64
C ASP A 99 19.67 -0.51 -7.87
N VAL A 100 18.46 -0.32 -8.41
CA VAL A 100 18.23 0.71 -9.43
C VAL A 100 18.23 2.04 -8.69
N PRO A 101 19.04 3.03 -9.13
CA PRO A 101 19.02 4.35 -8.52
C PRO A 101 17.61 4.94 -8.55
N GLU A 102 17.14 5.42 -7.41
CA GLU A 102 15.86 6.12 -7.33
C GLU A 102 15.95 7.44 -8.12
N THR A 103 14.98 7.65 -8.98
CA THR A 103 14.91 8.84 -9.83
C THR A 103 13.84 9.82 -9.36
N ASN A 104 13.97 11.08 -9.74
CA ASN A 104 13.00 12.14 -9.52
C ASN A 104 12.79 12.94 -10.80
N ASN A 105 12.39 12.26 -11.87
CA ASN A 105 12.21 12.84 -13.21
C ASN A 105 10.79 13.37 -13.44
N GLU A 106 9.78 12.72 -12.82
CA GLU A 106 8.37 13.09 -12.98
C GLU A 106 8.04 14.45 -12.35
N CYS A 107 8.58 14.70 -11.14
CA CYS A 107 8.39 15.98 -10.43
C CYS A 107 9.73 16.56 -9.96
N PRO A 108 10.64 16.96 -10.85
CA PRO A 108 12.01 17.32 -10.52
C PRO A 108 12.15 18.54 -9.60
N ALA A 109 11.13 19.42 -9.57
CA ALA A 109 11.08 20.56 -8.66
C ALA A 109 10.69 20.19 -7.22
N ASN A 110 10.16 19.00 -7.00
CA ASN A 110 9.74 18.53 -5.68
C ASN A 110 10.83 17.63 -5.08
N SER A 111 11.04 17.72 -3.78
CA SER A 111 12.01 16.90 -3.05
C SER A 111 11.30 15.91 -2.10
N GLY A 112 12.01 14.84 -1.74
CA GLY A 112 11.55 13.89 -0.73
C GLY A 112 10.72 12.73 -1.26
N MET A 113 10.29 12.75 -2.53
CA MET A 113 9.64 11.65 -3.22
C MET A 113 10.49 11.17 -4.39
N THR A 114 10.27 9.94 -4.84
CA THR A 114 10.91 9.34 -6.01
C THR A 114 9.86 8.86 -6.99
N ASP A 115 10.24 8.69 -8.26
CA ASP A 115 9.32 8.25 -9.31
C ASP A 115 8.71 6.87 -8.96
N SER A 116 9.49 5.97 -8.34
CA SER A 116 9.01 4.65 -7.95
C SER A 116 7.94 4.70 -6.85
N VAL A 117 8.05 5.64 -5.90
CA VAL A 117 7.04 5.85 -4.84
C VAL A 117 5.78 6.46 -5.41
N ARG A 118 5.90 7.43 -6.34
CA ARG A 118 4.77 8.04 -7.08
C ARG A 118 3.99 6.99 -7.86
N ASP A 119 4.71 6.19 -8.64
CA ASP A 119 4.12 5.11 -9.43
C ASP A 119 3.40 4.09 -8.53
N THR A 120 3.94 3.77 -7.36
CA THR A 120 3.29 2.88 -6.40
C THR A 120 1.92 3.42 -5.97
N PHE A 121 1.83 4.68 -5.55
CA PHE A 121 0.55 5.30 -5.21
C PHE A 121 -0.40 5.33 -6.40
N LEU A 122 0.06 5.83 -7.55
CA LEU A 122 -0.79 6.02 -8.73
C LEU A 122 -1.32 4.70 -9.28
N THR A 123 -0.46 3.68 -9.36
CA THR A 123 -0.82 2.35 -9.84
C THR A 123 -1.84 1.69 -8.92
N LEU A 124 -1.63 1.71 -7.61
CA LEU A 124 -2.58 1.13 -6.65
C LEU A 124 -3.94 1.83 -6.71
N HIS A 125 -3.97 3.17 -6.72
CA HIS A 125 -5.22 3.92 -6.85
C HIS A 125 -5.97 3.55 -8.12
N ASN A 126 -5.29 3.49 -9.26
CA ASN A 126 -5.92 3.17 -10.53
C ASN A 126 -6.37 1.70 -10.62
N ASN A 127 -5.62 0.77 -10.03
CA ASN A 127 -6.01 -0.63 -9.95
C ASN A 127 -7.29 -0.80 -9.12
N TYR A 128 -7.37 -0.18 -7.97
CA TYR A 128 -8.55 -0.19 -7.10
C TYR A 128 -9.76 0.45 -7.78
N ARG A 129 -9.60 1.62 -8.39
CA ARG A 129 -10.66 2.30 -9.13
C ARG A 129 -11.15 1.45 -10.32
N SER A 130 -10.25 0.77 -11.02
CA SER A 130 -10.60 -0.17 -12.08
C SER A 130 -11.35 -1.39 -11.54
N SER A 131 -10.94 -1.91 -10.38
CA SER A 131 -11.58 -3.06 -9.75
C SER A 131 -13.02 -2.74 -9.33
N VAL A 132 -13.23 -1.62 -8.62
CA VAL A 132 -14.59 -1.21 -8.21
C VAL A 132 -15.45 -0.86 -9.42
N ALA A 133 -14.89 -0.22 -10.45
CA ALA A 133 -15.66 0.09 -11.66
C ALA A 133 -16.19 -1.17 -12.36
N ARG A 134 -15.47 -2.28 -12.25
CA ARG A 134 -15.90 -3.59 -12.75
C ARG A 134 -16.82 -4.37 -11.80
N GLY A 135 -17.08 -3.84 -10.59
CA GLY A 135 -17.93 -4.49 -9.58
C GLY A 135 -17.26 -5.70 -8.93
N LEU A 136 -15.93 -5.65 -8.74
CA LEU A 136 -15.13 -6.76 -8.19
C LEU A 136 -14.78 -6.57 -6.71
N GLU A 137 -15.13 -5.42 -6.11
CA GLU A 137 -14.79 -5.12 -4.73
C GLU A 137 -15.90 -5.56 -3.77
N PRO A 138 -15.59 -6.41 -2.79
CA PRO A 138 -16.57 -6.83 -1.78
C PRO A 138 -16.97 -5.65 -0.88
N ASP A 139 -18.26 -5.57 -0.53
CA ASP A 139 -18.82 -4.57 0.37
C ASP A 139 -19.27 -5.25 1.67
N ALA A 140 -18.82 -4.73 2.82
CA ALA A 140 -19.17 -5.31 4.12
C ALA A 140 -20.70 -5.33 4.43
N LEU A 141 -21.49 -4.49 3.76
CA LEU A 141 -22.95 -4.48 3.89
C LEU A 141 -23.64 -5.53 3.01
N GLY A 142 -22.86 -6.35 2.30
CA GLY A 142 -23.31 -7.49 1.53
C GLY A 142 -23.05 -7.37 0.04
N GLY A 143 -22.62 -8.46 -0.56
CA GLY A 143 -22.31 -8.54 -1.99
C GLY A 143 -21.08 -7.75 -2.40
N TYR A 144 -21.19 -7.06 -3.52
CA TYR A 144 -20.12 -6.26 -4.12
C TYR A 144 -20.56 -4.81 -4.30
N ALA A 145 -19.61 -3.88 -4.25
CA ALA A 145 -19.84 -2.50 -4.62
C ALA A 145 -20.41 -2.41 -6.06
N PRO A 146 -21.39 -1.51 -6.32
CA PRO A 146 -21.96 -1.41 -7.65
C PRO A 146 -20.92 -0.96 -8.68
N LYS A 147 -21.07 -1.39 -9.93
CA LYS A 147 -20.20 -0.98 -11.03
C LYS A 147 -20.28 0.53 -11.25
N ALA A 148 -19.17 1.13 -11.69
CA ALA A 148 -19.07 2.55 -11.99
C ALA A 148 -19.00 2.82 -13.50
N SER A 149 -19.91 3.65 -14.03
CA SER A 149 -19.97 3.95 -15.47
C SER A 149 -19.05 5.08 -15.93
N LYS A 150 -18.62 5.97 -15.01
CA LYS A 150 -17.86 7.20 -15.35
C LYS A 150 -16.59 7.38 -14.53
N MET A 151 -16.06 6.33 -13.91
CA MET A 151 -14.86 6.38 -13.09
C MET A 151 -13.67 6.93 -13.88
N LEU A 152 -13.11 8.06 -13.45
CA LEU A 152 -11.93 8.64 -14.07
C LEU A 152 -10.66 7.92 -13.62
N LYS A 153 -9.74 7.68 -14.56
CA LYS A 153 -8.37 7.26 -14.24
C LYS A 153 -7.63 8.46 -13.63
N MET A 154 -6.94 8.24 -12.52
CA MET A 154 -6.10 9.28 -11.92
C MET A 154 -4.80 9.48 -12.70
N VAL A 155 -4.33 10.72 -12.71
CA VAL A 155 -3.00 11.14 -13.15
C VAL A 155 -2.24 11.73 -11.97
N TYR A 156 -0.92 11.56 -11.95
CA TYR A 156 -0.08 12.17 -10.92
C TYR A 156 0.09 13.67 -11.20
N ASP A 157 0.07 14.48 -10.14
CA ASP A 157 0.14 15.96 -10.25
C ASP A 157 1.17 16.50 -9.26
N CYS A 158 2.25 17.06 -9.79
CA CYS A 158 3.36 17.57 -8.99
C CYS A 158 2.98 18.75 -8.08
N ASN A 159 1.98 19.55 -8.46
CA ASN A 159 1.50 20.65 -7.62
C ASN A 159 0.69 20.11 -6.42
N VAL A 160 -0.10 19.05 -6.65
CA VAL A 160 -0.82 18.36 -5.58
C VAL A 160 0.17 17.65 -4.64
N GLU A 161 1.24 17.03 -5.18
CA GLU A 161 2.33 16.46 -4.38
C GLU A 161 2.99 17.52 -3.50
N ALA A 162 3.35 18.67 -4.07
CA ALA A 162 3.96 19.78 -3.31
C ALA A 162 3.06 20.26 -2.16
N SER A 163 1.74 20.27 -2.36
CA SER A 163 0.77 20.57 -1.32
C SER A 163 0.75 19.49 -0.23
N ALA A 164 0.69 18.22 -0.62
CA ALA A 164 0.73 17.09 0.32
C ALA A 164 2.05 17.08 1.12
N MET A 165 3.20 17.36 0.47
CA MET A 165 4.50 17.42 1.12
C MET A 165 4.59 18.55 2.15
N ARG A 166 4.08 19.76 1.84
CA ARG A 166 4.03 20.85 2.83
C ARG A 166 3.26 20.47 4.09
N HIS A 167 2.20 19.67 3.95
CA HIS A 167 1.47 19.16 5.11
C HIS A 167 2.23 18.05 5.84
N ALA A 168 2.75 17.07 5.11
CA ALA A 168 3.49 15.94 5.69
C ALA A 168 4.72 16.41 6.50
N GLN A 169 5.42 17.45 6.04
CA GLN A 169 6.59 18.02 6.73
C GLN A 169 6.26 18.66 8.09
N LYS A 170 4.99 19.00 8.36
CA LYS A 170 4.58 19.46 9.68
C LYS A 170 4.66 18.36 10.74
N CYS A 171 4.67 17.09 10.33
CA CYS A 171 4.70 15.91 11.22
C CYS A 171 3.58 15.91 12.28
N ILE A 172 2.42 16.42 11.92
CA ILE A 172 1.23 16.48 12.77
C ILE A 172 0.16 15.58 12.15
N TYR A 173 -0.20 14.49 12.83
CA TYR A 173 -1.20 13.55 12.32
C TYR A 173 -2.62 14.07 12.52
N GLN A 174 -2.99 15.01 11.70
CA GLN A 174 -4.35 15.56 11.57
C GLN A 174 -4.54 16.12 10.16
N HIS A 175 -5.78 16.26 9.70
CA HIS A 175 -6.05 16.89 8.41
C HIS A 175 -5.56 18.34 8.35
N SER A 176 -5.00 18.72 7.20
CA SER A 176 -4.67 20.11 6.90
C SER A 176 -5.94 20.97 6.81
N ALA A 177 -5.82 22.24 7.13
CA ALA A 177 -6.92 23.17 6.93
C ALA A 177 -7.32 23.19 5.44
N SER A 178 -8.63 23.33 5.14
CA SER A 178 -9.10 23.41 3.76
C SER A 178 -8.53 24.62 3.01
N THR A 179 -8.19 25.68 3.73
CA THR A 179 -7.50 26.87 3.22
C THR A 179 -6.06 26.58 2.75
N ASP A 180 -5.38 25.60 3.36
CA ASP A 180 -4.02 25.19 3.00
C ASP A 180 -3.98 24.27 1.77
N ARG A 181 -5.14 23.65 1.43
CA ARG A 181 -5.33 22.75 0.29
C ARG A 181 -6.63 23.05 -0.47
N PRO A 182 -6.79 24.24 -1.04
CA PRO A 182 -8.04 24.64 -1.68
C PRO A 182 -8.45 23.66 -2.79
N ASN A 183 -9.71 23.22 -2.76
CA ASN A 183 -10.29 22.23 -3.69
C ASN A 183 -9.60 20.85 -3.73
N LEU A 184 -8.83 20.50 -2.71
CA LEU A 184 -8.22 19.19 -2.59
C LEU A 184 -8.81 18.39 -1.43
N GLY A 185 -9.12 17.11 -1.68
CA GLY A 185 -9.37 16.12 -0.65
C GLY A 185 -8.06 15.61 -0.06
N GLU A 186 -8.12 14.84 1.03
CA GLU A 186 -6.91 14.38 1.72
C GLU A 186 -7.15 13.05 2.45
N ASN A 187 -6.21 12.11 2.28
CA ASN A 187 -6.11 10.90 3.08
C ASN A 187 -4.78 10.90 3.85
N LEU A 188 -4.82 10.43 5.08
CA LEU A 188 -3.67 10.37 5.99
C LEU A 188 -3.40 8.94 6.44
N TYR A 189 -2.12 8.59 6.51
CA TYR A 189 -1.65 7.31 7.05
C TYR A 189 -0.39 7.55 7.88
N LYS A 190 -0.25 6.84 9.01
CA LYS A 190 0.99 6.81 9.78
C LYS A 190 1.33 5.39 10.22
N THR A 191 2.62 5.14 10.35
CA THR A 191 3.15 3.98 11.07
C THR A 191 4.18 4.44 12.09
N THR A 192 4.27 3.76 13.23
CA THR A 192 5.28 4.00 14.26
C THR A 192 6.67 3.47 13.88
N ALA A 193 6.77 2.71 12.77
CA ALA A 193 8.05 2.32 12.21
C ALA A 193 8.78 3.54 11.67
N LEU A 194 9.90 3.90 12.32
CA LEU A 194 10.72 5.04 11.91
C LEU A 194 11.51 4.72 10.65
N ASN A 195 11.64 5.70 9.75
CA ASN A 195 12.34 5.56 8.47
C ASN A 195 11.83 4.35 7.65
N PHE A 196 10.54 4.07 7.77
CA PHE A 196 9.91 2.97 7.05
C PHE A 196 10.02 3.19 5.55
N ASP A 197 10.31 2.14 4.80
CA ASP A 197 10.46 2.22 3.34
C ASP A 197 9.26 2.93 2.70
N LYS A 198 9.53 3.95 1.87
CA LYS A 198 8.48 4.82 1.32
C LYS A 198 7.54 4.09 0.37
N LYS A 199 8.02 3.11 -0.40
CA LYS A 199 7.15 2.30 -1.26
C LYS A 199 6.24 1.40 -0.44
N LYS A 200 6.76 0.82 0.64
CA LYS A 200 5.94 0.03 1.57
C LYS A 200 4.92 0.92 2.28
N ALA A 201 5.31 2.13 2.71
CA ALA A 201 4.38 3.09 3.28
C ALA A 201 3.26 3.46 2.29
N ALA A 202 3.60 3.68 1.02
CA ALA A 202 2.63 3.94 -0.04
C ALA A 202 1.68 2.77 -0.24
N THR A 203 2.21 1.55 -0.24
CA THR A 203 1.42 0.32 -0.37
C THR A 203 0.46 0.14 0.81
N GLN A 204 0.98 0.19 2.04
CA GLN A 204 0.15 0.00 3.24
C GLN A 204 -0.90 1.09 3.41
N ALA A 205 -0.56 2.35 3.12
CA ALA A 205 -1.50 3.45 3.14
C ALA A 205 -2.66 3.21 2.15
N SER A 206 -2.32 2.91 0.89
CA SER A 206 -3.33 2.69 -0.16
C SER A 206 -4.21 1.48 0.13
N GLN A 207 -3.63 0.38 0.62
CA GLN A 207 -4.36 -0.82 1.02
C GLN A 207 -5.27 -0.56 2.23
N GLY A 208 -4.73 0.11 3.26
CA GLY A 208 -5.47 0.45 4.46
C GLY A 208 -6.69 1.33 4.16
N TRP A 209 -6.51 2.38 3.37
CA TRP A 209 -7.61 3.26 2.94
C TRP A 209 -8.66 2.53 2.11
N TRP A 210 -8.22 1.67 1.17
CA TRP A 210 -9.15 0.93 0.33
C TRP A 210 -9.93 -0.14 1.09
N SER A 211 -9.30 -0.78 2.07
CA SER A 211 -9.89 -1.86 2.86
C SER A 211 -11.12 -1.44 3.68
N GLU A 212 -11.35 -0.14 3.86
CA GLU A 212 -12.53 0.38 4.57
C GLU A 212 -13.85 -0.11 3.96
N LEU A 213 -13.91 -0.29 2.62
CA LEU A 213 -15.09 -0.85 1.97
C LEU A 213 -15.41 -2.27 2.45
N ALA A 214 -14.40 -3.14 2.47
CA ALA A 214 -14.57 -4.51 2.91
C ALA A 214 -14.75 -4.65 4.43
N GLN A 215 -14.28 -3.66 5.20
CA GLN A 215 -14.40 -3.65 6.66
C GLN A 215 -15.72 -3.03 7.15
N TYR A 216 -16.17 -1.97 6.51
CA TYR A 216 -17.29 -1.17 7.01
C TYR A 216 -18.46 -1.08 6.02
N GLY A 217 -18.19 -1.13 4.73
CA GLY A 217 -19.18 -1.09 3.67
C GLY A 217 -19.84 0.27 3.44
N VAL A 218 -20.29 0.47 2.20
CA VAL A 218 -21.06 1.64 1.75
C VAL A 218 -22.51 1.27 1.42
N GLY A 219 -22.71 0.09 0.86
CA GLY A 219 -24.00 -0.41 0.41
C GLY A 219 -24.36 -0.04 -1.03
N PRO A 220 -25.43 -0.63 -1.56
CA PRO A 220 -25.76 -0.59 -2.97
C PRO A 220 -26.22 0.79 -3.49
N SER A 221 -26.59 1.71 -2.60
CA SER A 221 -26.96 3.08 -3.00
C SER A 221 -25.76 3.91 -3.46
N ASN A 222 -24.55 3.54 -3.06
CA ASN A 222 -23.31 4.24 -3.35
C ASN A 222 -23.36 5.75 -3.05
N ASN A 223 -24.19 6.14 -2.07
CA ASN A 223 -24.38 7.51 -1.64
C ASN A 223 -23.69 7.75 -0.31
N LEU A 224 -22.82 8.75 -0.24
CA LEU A 224 -22.16 9.16 1.00
C LEU A 224 -23.12 10.00 1.85
N THR A 225 -24.09 9.32 2.46
CA THR A 225 -25.07 9.97 3.34
C THR A 225 -24.44 10.43 4.64
N GLU A 226 -25.08 11.40 5.31
CA GLU A 226 -24.66 11.84 6.64
C GLU A 226 -24.70 10.68 7.66
N ALA A 227 -25.68 9.78 7.55
CA ALA A 227 -25.79 8.60 8.39
C ALA A 227 -24.61 7.63 8.17
N LEU A 228 -24.16 7.43 6.93
CA LEU A 228 -23.00 6.61 6.60
C LEU A 228 -21.72 7.27 7.13
N TRP A 229 -21.55 8.56 6.93
CA TRP A 229 -20.36 9.32 7.39
C TRP A 229 -20.21 9.30 8.92
N ASN A 230 -21.32 9.45 9.64
CA ASN A 230 -21.34 9.51 11.11
C ASN A 230 -21.60 8.15 11.77
N ARG A 231 -21.56 7.05 11.02
CA ARG A 231 -21.82 5.69 11.55
C ARG A 231 -20.80 5.34 12.64
N PRO A 232 -21.25 4.99 13.87
CA PRO A 232 -20.36 4.71 14.99
C PRO A 232 -19.38 3.56 14.71
N ASN A 233 -18.14 3.69 15.21
CA ASN A 233 -17.07 2.69 15.11
C ASN A 233 -16.74 2.26 13.68
N THR A 234 -16.97 3.12 12.71
CA THR A 234 -16.60 2.90 11.31
C THR A 234 -15.82 4.07 10.76
N GLN A 235 -15.03 3.79 9.74
CA GLN A 235 -14.32 4.79 8.98
C GLN A 235 -14.46 4.44 7.49
N ILE A 236 -14.95 5.35 6.69
CA ILE A 236 -15.19 5.12 5.26
C ILE A 236 -14.62 6.23 4.38
N GLY A 237 -14.16 7.30 4.99
CA GLY A 237 -13.76 8.52 4.29
C GLY A 237 -12.55 8.37 3.39
N HIS A 238 -11.63 7.47 3.71
CA HIS A 238 -10.46 7.23 2.87
C HIS A 238 -10.84 6.47 1.60
N TYR A 239 -11.62 5.39 1.73
CA TYR A 239 -12.15 4.66 0.58
C TYR A 239 -12.97 5.55 -0.33
N THR A 240 -13.92 6.30 0.23
CA THR A 240 -14.83 7.14 -0.57
C THR A 240 -14.07 8.21 -1.32
N GLN A 241 -13.01 8.80 -0.75
CA GLN A 241 -12.13 9.74 -1.44
C GLN A 241 -11.36 9.06 -2.58
N MET A 242 -10.79 7.86 -2.36
CA MET A 242 -10.09 7.10 -3.42
C MET A 242 -11.03 6.71 -4.56
N ALA A 243 -12.27 6.37 -4.25
CA ALA A 243 -13.31 5.95 -5.20
C ALA A 243 -14.10 7.13 -5.80
N TRP A 244 -13.86 8.37 -5.35
CA TRP A 244 -14.62 9.53 -5.82
C TRP A 244 -14.46 9.73 -7.32
N GLU A 245 -15.57 9.68 -8.06
CA GLU A 245 -15.59 9.63 -9.52
C GLU A 245 -14.81 10.77 -10.18
N THR A 246 -15.03 11.99 -9.70
CA THR A 246 -14.49 13.20 -10.31
C THR A 246 -13.10 13.60 -9.82
N SER A 247 -12.56 12.93 -8.78
CA SER A 247 -11.19 13.11 -8.35
C SER A 247 -10.26 12.37 -9.32
N TYR A 248 -9.49 13.12 -10.13
CA TYR A 248 -8.61 12.55 -11.13
C TYR A 248 -7.14 12.96 -10.99
N ARG A 249 -6.80 13.96 -10.17
CA ARG A 249 -5.44 14.36 -9.86
C ARG A 249 -5.04 13.79 -8.52
N LEU A 250 -3.88 13.15 -8.47
CA LEU A 250 -3.30 12.56 -7.27
C LEU A 250 -1.92 13.14 -7.02
N GLY A 251 -1.64 13.54 -5.79
CA GLY A 251 -0.30 13.89 -5.34
C GLY A 251 -0.11 13.42 -3.91
N CYS A 252 0.98 12.70 -3.66
CA CYS A 252 1.24 12.07 -2.37
C CYS A 252 2.62 12.47 -1.84
N ALA A 253 2.79 12.39 -0.53
CA ALA A 253 4.05 12.59 0.16
C ALA A 253 4.27 11.53 1.22
N VAL A 254 5.51 11.09 1.41
CA VAL A 254 5.93 10.26 2.53
C VAL A 254 7.07 10.96 3.26
N GLN A 255 6.83 11.32 4.51
CA GLN A 255 7.75 12.06 5.36
C GLN A 255 8.21 11.20 6.54
N TYR A 256 9.50 11.27 6.85
CA TYR A 256 10.07 10.71 8.06
C TYR A 256 10.01 11.76 9.17
N CYS A 257 9.26 11.46 10.23
CA CYS A 257 9.13 12.26 11.41
C CYS A 257 9.90 11.63 12.59
N SER A 258 10.03 12.32 13.70
CA SER A 258 10.76 11.84 14.88
C SER A 258 10.09 10.63 15.56
N ASP A 259 8.78 10.49 15.40
CA ASP A 259 7.93 9.49 16.08
C ASP A 259 7.11 8.61 15.13
N MET A 260 7.16 8.89 13.81
CA MET A 260 6.38 8.15 12.81
C MET A 260 6.97 8.27 11.41
N THR A 261 6.60 7.35 10.53
CA THR A 261 6.62 7.57 9.09
C THR A 261 5.20 7.95 8.66
N TYR A 262 5.06 9.12 8.02
CA TYR A 262 3.79 9.76 7.72
C TYR A 262 3.56 9.84 6.22
N ALA A 263 2.41 9.33 5.75
CA ALA A 263 1.99 9.46 4.36
C ALA A 263 0.74 10.33 4.26
N VAL A 264 0.74 11.23 3.29
CA VAL A 264 -0.36 12.14 2.95
C VAL A 264 -0.61 12.02 1.47
N CYS A 265 -1.84 11.70 1.04
CA CYS A 265 -2.27 11.86 -0.34
C CYS A 265 -3.34 12.94 -0.42
N GLN A 266 -3.22 13.83 -1.41
CA GLN A 266 -4.24 14.81 -1.72
C GLN A 266 -4.82 14.54 -3.11
N TYR A 267 -6.08 14.89 -3.28
CA TYR A 267 -6.91 14.52 -4.42
C TYR A 267 -7.57 15.74 -5.04
N GLY A 268 -7.45 15.90 -6.31
CA GLY A 268 -8.05 17.03 -7.03
C GLY A 268 -8.99 16.60 -8.16
N PRO A 269 -10.18 17.19 -8.24
CA PRO A 269 -10.92 17.95 -7.23
C PRO A 269 -11.19 17.14 -5.95
N ALA A 270 -11.51 17.82 -4.85
CA ALA A 270 -11.92 17.17 -3.62
C ALA A 270 -13.15 16.27 -3.84
N GLY A 271 -13.22 15.21 -3.06
CA GLY A 271 -14.40 14.34 -2.95
C GLY A 271 -15.10 14.49 -1.60
N ASN A 272 -15.80 13.44 -1.23
CA ASN A 272 -16.47 13.31 0.06
C ASN A 272 -17.53 14.39 0.34
N TYR A 273 -18.31 14.74 -0.69
CA TYR A 273 -19.48 15.61 -0.50
C TYR A 273 -20.64 14.79 0.07
N ILE A 274 -21.08 15.17 1.26
CA ILE A 274 -22.20 14.51 1.95
C ILE A 274 -23.48 14.60 1.11
N ASN A 275 -24.26 13.52 1.12
CA ASN A 275 -25.48 13.30 0.34
C ASN A 275 -25.26 13.30 -1.19
N SER A 276 -24.05 12.97 -1.62
CA SER A 276 -23.70 12.79 -3.03
C SER A 276 -23.29 11.36 -3.34
N LEU A 277 -23.50 10.95 -4.59
CA LEU A 277 -22.95 9.68 -5.07
C LEU A 277 -21.42 9.73 -5.06
N ILE A 278 -20.80 8.65 -4.59
CA ILE A 278 -19.33 8.48 -4.65
C ILE A 278 -18.91 8.37 -6.10
N TYR A 279 -19.68 7.62 -6.88
CA TYR A 279 -19.56 7.51 -8.35
C TYR A 279 -20.93 7.14 -8.97
N THR A 280 -21.07 7.41 -10.26
CA THR A 280 -22.28 7.08 -11.04
C THR A 280 -22.35 5.56 -11.25
N ILE A 281 -23.42 4.93 -10.78
CA ILE A 281 -23.65 3.49 -10.93
C ILE A 281 -23.98 3.17 -12.40
N GLY A 282 -23.41 2.11 -12.93
CA GLY A 282 -23.66 1.60 -14.27
C GLY A 282 -22.49 0.79 -14.82
N ASP A 283 -22.68 0.18 -15.99
CA ASP A 283 -21.61 -0.57 -16.63
C ASP A 283 -20.45 0.34 -17.03
N PRO A 284 -19.20 -0.10 -16.83
CA PRO A 284 -18.02 0.67 -17.17
C PRO A 284 -17.96 0.97 -18.66
N ALA A 285 -17.55 2.18 -19.04
CA ALA A 285 -17.40 2.56 -20.43
C ALA A 285 -16.45 1.62 -21.17
N LEU A 286 -16.88 1.05 -22.28
CA LEU A 286 -16.14 0.07 -23.10
C LEU A 286 -14.74 0.53 -23.56
N ARG A 287 -14.40 1.81 -23.44
CA ARG A 287 -13.08 2.34 -23.80
C ARG A 287 -11.94 1.99 -22.81
N MET A 288 -12.23 1.48 -21.62
CA MET A 288 -11.19 1.04 -20.67
C MET A 288 -10.62 -0.36 -20.99
N LEU A 289 -11.21 -1.13 -21.91
CA LEU A 289 -10.80 -2.49 -22.23
C LEU A 289 -9.84 -2.62 -23.44
N ALA A 290 -9.55 -1.53 -24.14
CA ALA A 290 -8.68 -1.56 -25.31
C ALA A 290 -7.24 -1.10 -24.97
N VAL A 291 -6.49 -1.89 -24.24
CA VAL A 291 -5.04 -1.96 -24.44
C VAL A 291 -4.82 -2.72 -25.76
N ARG A 292 -4.67 -1.98 -26.85
CA ARG A 292 -4.23 -2.59 -28.12
C ARG A 292 -2.82 -3.15 -27.90
N GLY A 293 -2.72 -4.49 -27.95
CA GLY A 293 -1.45 -5.14 -28.20
C GLY A 293 -0.85 -4.65 -29.52
N PRO A 294 0.48 -4.73 -29.69
CA PRO A 294 1.13 -4.31 -30.93
C PRO A 294 0.59 -5.11 -32.10
N THR A 295 0.15 -4.42 -33.13
CA THR A 295 -0.19 -5.00 -34.46
C THR A 295 1.07 -5.67 -35.01
N PRO A 296 1.02 -6.93 -35.48
CA PRO A 296 2.16 -7.49 -36.20
C PRO A 296 2.33 -6.70 -37.50
N ALA A 297 3.56 -6.30 -37.77
CA ALA A 297 3.95 -5.73 -39.06
C ALA A 297 3.79 -6.84 -40.14
N VAL A 298 3.12 -6.47 -41.24
CA VAL A 298 3.05 -7.23 -42.47
C VAL A 298 4.36 -6.99 -43.26
#